data_e14304dd33e72e0ff3f66528d542b47d
#
_entry.id   e14304dd33e72e0ff3f66528d542b47d
#
_cell.length_a   1.000
_cell.length_b   1.000
_cell.length_c   1.000
_cell.angle_alpha   90.00
_cell.angle_beta   90.00
_cell.angle_gamma   90.00
#
_symmetry.space_group_name_H-M   'P 1'
#
loop_
_entity.id
_entity.type
_entity.pdbx_description
1 polymer ?
#
loop_
_entity_poly.entity_id
_entity_poly.type
_entity_poly.pdbx_seq_one_letter_code
_entity_poly.pdbx_strand_id
1 'polypeptide(L)'
;MVSRDLDLILFDLDGTLTDSGPGILSCIEYALEDQGIPFPERDQMRSYLGPPLAVTFGEVFGMNEQQITIAIDKYRERYHDVGLIENSVYPGIPELLAGLQSAGLRLVTATSKPEYSATRILQHFELDQYFEFIGAAALDGSRDSKSLVIQHTLDTTQTSPTSHNMIMVGDRHHDVHGAREHGIDTIGVLWGYGDAAELQDAGVSGLA
;
A
#
# COMPACT_ATOMS: atom_id res chain seq x y z
N MET A 1 0.50 27.76 17.75
CA MET A 1 0.31 26.33 17.42
C MET A 1 1.21 25.54 18.35
N VAL A 2 0.65 24.69 19.20
CA VAL A 2 1.44 23.76 19.99
C VAL A 2 1.99 22.75 19.00
N SER A 3 3.31 22.74 18.77
CA SER A 3 3.98 21.64 18.07
C SER A 3 3.68 20.40 18.90
N ARG A 4 2.80 19.55 18.42
CA ARG A 4 2.64 18.22 18.99
C ARG A 4 3.77 17.40 18.41
N ASP A 5 4.71 16.99 19.26
CA ASP A 5 5.75 16.07 18.83
C ASP A 5 5.07 14.78 18.36
N LEU A 6 5.39 14.32 17.14
CA LEU A 6 4.90 13.05 16.63
C LEU A 6 5.55 11.91 17.42
N ASP A 7 4.76 10.88 17.69
CA ASP A 7 5.22 9.67 18.38
C ASP A 7 5.36 8.49 17.41
N LEU A 8 4.43 8.39 16.44
CA LEU A 8 4.33 7.26 15.53
C LEU A 8 3.98 7.72 14.11
N ILE A 9 4.61 7.12 13.12
CA ILE A 9 4.24 7.29 11.70
C ILE A 9 3.86 5.92 11.13
N LEU A 10 2.67 5.88 10.51
CA LEU A 10 2.20 4.73 9.76
C LEU A 10 2.48 4.98 8.27
N PHE A 11 3.08 4.02 7.60
CA PHE A 11 3.37 4.11 6.16
C PHE A 11 2.58 3.07 5.37
N ASP A 12 1.98 3.49 4.26
CA ASP A 12 1.65 2.52 3.22
C ASP A 12 2.92 2.05 2.51
N LEU A 13 2.82 1.00 1.70
CA LEU A 13 3.95 0.38 1.00
C LEU A 13 3.92 0.71 -0.49
N ASP A 14 2.92 0.19 -1.21
CA ASP A 14 2.82 0.29 -2.66
C ASP A 14 2.41 1.71 -3.08
N GLY A 15 3.25 2.39 -3.85
CA GLY A 15 3.05 3.80 -4.23
C GLY A 15 3.55 4.82 -3.19
N THR A 16 3.94 4.36 -2.00
CA THR A 16 4.44 5.23 -0.93
C THR A 16 5.91 5.00 -0.64
N LEU A 17 6.30 3.80 -0.25
CA LEU A 17 7.70 3.41 -0.02
C LEU A 17 8.33 2.82 -1.28
N THR A 18 7.55 2.07 -2.06
CA THR A 18 8.04 1.36 -3.24
C THR A 18 7.11 1.53 -4.45
N ASP A 19 7.71 1.56 -5.66
CA ASP A 19 7.01 1.48 -6.94
C ASP A 19 6.87 0.02 -7.38
N SER A 20 5.83 -0.63 -6.92
CA SER A 20 5.48 -2.00 -7.30
C SER A 20 4.70 -2.10 -8.61
N GLY A 21 4.36 -0.97 -9.22
CA GLY A 21 3.58 -0.90 -10.45
C GLY A 21 4.10 -1.78 -11.58
N PRO A 22 5.39 -1.76 -11.92
CA PRO A 22 5.95 -2.62 -12.98
C PRO A 22 5.65 -4.10 -12.78
N GLY A 23 5.85 -4.61 -11.56
CA GLY A 23 5.59 -6.01 -11.22
C GLY A 23 4.11 -6.39 -11.24
N ILE A 24 3.25 -5.52 -10.68
CA ILE A 24 1.80 -5.72 -10.68
C ILE A 24 1.27 -5.76 -12.11
N LEU A 25 1.64 -4.77 -12.94
CA LEU A 25 1.19 -4.69 -14.33
C LEU A 25 1.65 -5.88 -15.17
N SER A 26 2.91 -6.30 -15.01
CA SER A 26 3.43 -7.50 -15.69
C SER A 26 2.70 -8.79 -15.27
N CYS A 27 2.25 -8.87 -14.02
CA CYS A 27 1.46 -10.02 -13.57
C CYS A 27 0.00 -9.98 -14.05
N ILE A 28 -0.59 -8.78 -14.18
CA ILE A 28 -1.90 -8.63 -14.82
C ILE A 28 -1.80 -9.03 -16.30
N GLU A 29 -0.79 -8.55 -17.02
CA GLU A 29 -0.52 -8.93 -18.42
C GLU A 29 -0.43 -10.44 -18.57
N TYR A 30 0.38 -11.08 -17.75
CA TYR A 30 0.53 -12.54 -17.74
C TYR A 30 -0.79 -13.29 -17.51
N ALA A 31 -1.65 -12.79 -16.62
CA ALA A 31 -2.95 -13.38 -16.36
C ALA A 31 -3.94 -13.18 -17.52
N LEU A 32 -3.87 -12.03 -18.20
CA LEU A 32 -4.72 -11.73 -19.37
C LEU A 32 -4.29 -12.57 -20.59
N GLU A 33 -2.99 -12.72 -20.82
CA GLU A 33 -2.45 -13.55 -21.91
C GLU A 33 -2.92 -15.00 -21.78
N ASP A 34 -2.94 -15.56 -20.57
CA ASP A 34 -3.43 -16.93 -20.31
C ASP A 34 -4.88 -17.13 -20.74
N GLN A 35 -5.69 -16.07 -20.67
CA GLN A 35 -7.09 -16.10 -21.09
C GLN A 35 -7.35 -15.56 -22.51
N GLY A 36 -6.28 -15.22 -23.24
CA GLY A 36 -6.38 -14.68 -24.60
C GLY A 36 -7.00 -13.29 -24.68
N ILE A 37 -6.96 -12.52 -23.60
CA ILE A 37 -7.48 -11.16 -23.53
C ILE A 37 -6.34 -10.19 -23.85
N PRO A 38 -6.52 -9.27 -24.83
CA PRO A 38 -5.48 -8.33 -25.19
C PRO A 38 -5.20 -7.34 -24.07
N PHE A 39 -3.94 -7.08 -23.86
CA PHE A 39 -3.46 -6.15 -22.87
C PHE A 39 -3.50 -4.72 -23.41
N PRO A 40 -4.05 -3.73 -22.67
CA PRO A 40 -4.04 -2.33 -23.08
C PRO A 40 -2.61 -1.74 -23.00
N GLU A 41 -2.42 -0.58 -23.62
CA GLU A 41 -1.16 0.20 -23.49
C GLU A 41 -0.88 0.49 -22.01
N ARG A 42 0.38 0.30 -21.58
CA ARG A 42 0.78 0.36 -20.15
C ARG A 42 0.48 1.70 -19.47
N ASP A 43 0.51 2.80 -20.20
CA ASP A 43 0.21 4.16 -19.70
C ASP A 43 -1.27 4.33 -19.28
N GLN A 44 -2.17 3.50 -19.80
CA GLN A 44 -3.60 3.51 -19.41
C GLN A 44 -3.84 2.75 -18.10
N MET A 45 -2.84 2.08 -17.56
CA MET A 45 -2.98 1.08 -16.52
C MET A 45 -2.68 1.59 -15.11
N ARG A 46 -2.27 2.84 -14.93
CA ARG A 46 -2.06 3.41 -13.60
C ARG A 46 -3.30 3.28 -12.70
N SER A 47 -4.49 3.38 -13.29
CA SER A 47 -5.76 3.20 -12.58
C SER A 47 -6.00 1.78 -12.05
N TYR A 48 -5.24 0.78 -12.54
CA TYR A 48 -5.35 -0.61 -12.08
C TYR A 48 -4.48 -0.89 -10.85
N LEU A 49 -3.65 0.07 -10.47
CA LEU A 49 -2.81 -0.01 -9.29
C LEU A 49 -3.59 0.52 -8.06
N GLY A 50 -3.80 -0.32 -7.08
CA GLY A 50 -4.52 -0.02 -5.86
C GLY A 50 -5.86 -0.76 -5.69
N PRO A 51 -6.77 -0.81 -6.68
CA PRO A 51 -8.00 -1.61 -6.56
C PRO A 51 -7.71 -3.10 -6.37
N PRO A 52 -8.63 -3.84 -5.70
CA PRO A 52 -8.55 -5.29 -5.63
C PRO A 52 -8.54 -5.92 -7.04
N LEU A 53 -7.73 -6.96 -7.25
CA LEU A 53 -7.61 -7.65 -8.55
C LEU A 53 -8.96 -8.11 -9.11
N ALA A 54 -9.87 -8.58 -8.23
CA ALA A 54 -11.19 -9.01 -8.65
C ALA A 54 -12.02 -7.88 -9.28
N VAL A 55 -11.88 -6.66 -8.74
CA VAL A 55 -12.51 -5.45 -9.28
C VAL A 55 -11.89 -5.12 -10.64
N THR A 56 -10.58 -5.11 -10.74
CA THR A 56 -9.86 -4.83 -11.99
C THR A 56 -10.25 -5.85 -13.08
N PHE A 57 -10.18 -7.15 -12.80
CA PHE A 57 -10.54 -8.18 -13.79
C PHE A 57 -12.03 -8.18 -14.15
N GLY A 58 -12.91 -7.92 -13.19
CA GLY A 58 -14.36 -7.89 -13.43
C GLY A 58 -14.83 -6.63 -14.16
N GLU A 59 -14.51 -5.45 -13.63
CA GLU A 59 -15.07 -4.20 -14.14
C GLU A 59 -14.35 -3.67 -15.37
N VAL A 60 -13.01 -3.83 -15.43
CA VAL A 60 -12.22 -3.31 -16.56
C VAL A 60 -12.18 -4.31 -17.72
N PHE A 61 -11.94 -5.59 -17.43
CA PHE A 61 -11.79 -6.62 -18.46
C PHE A 61 -13.06 -7.43 -18.71
N GLY A 62 -14.16 -7.16 -18.00
CA GLY A 62 -15.47 -7.78 -18.21
C GLY A 62 -15.50 -9.28 -17.91
N MET A 63 -14.60 -9.77 -17.05
CA MET A 63 -14.52 -11.19 -16.70
C MET A 63 -15.66 -11.62 -15.78
N ASN A 64 -16.19 -12.81 -15.99
CA ASN A 64 -17.10 -13.46 -15.05
C ASN A 64 -16.35 -14.03 -13.84
N GLU A 65 -17.07 -14.46 -12.80
CA GLU A 65 -16.48 -14.95 -11.53
C GLU A 65 -15.48 -16.10 -11.73
N GLN A 66 -15.75 -17.02 -12.65
CA GLN A 66 -14.86 -18.14 -12.95
C GLN A 66 -13.55 -17.65 -13.60
N GLN A 67 -13.66 -16.73 -14.55
CA GLN A 67 -12.50 -16.12 -15.22
C GLN A 67 -11.67 -15.30 -14.25
N ILE A 68 -12.31 -14.54 -13.36
CA ILE A 68 -11.63 -13.77 -12.30
C ILE A 68 -10.82 -14.70 -11.41
N THR A 69 -11.38 -15.82 -10.97
CA THR A 69 -10.69 -16.79 -10.13
C THR A 69 -9.42 -17.31 -10.82
N ILE A 70 -9.54 -17.73 -12.07
CA ILE A 70 -8.42 -18.24 -12.88
C ILE A 70 -7.34 -17.14 -13.07
N ALA A 71 -7.77 -15.91 -13.39
CA ALA A 71 -6.87 -14.78 -13.60
C ALA A 71 -6.10 -14.42 -12.31
N ILE A 72 -6.76 -14.44 -11.16
CA ILE A 72 -6.11 -14.18 -9.86
C ILE A 72 -5.09 -15.27 -9.53
N ASP A 73 -5.42 -16.53 -9.76
CA ASP A 73 -4.48 -17.63 -9.52
C ASP A 73 -3.26 -17.53 -10.44
N LYS A 74 -3.48 -17.19 -11.72
CA LYS A 74 -2.41 -16.97 -12.69
C LYS A 74 -1.54 -15.76 -12.37
N TYR A 75 -2.16 -14.65 -11.94
CA TYR A 75 -1.47 -13.48 -11.41
C TYR A 75 -0.56 -13.87 -10.24
N ARG A 76 -1.10 -14.61 -9.25
CA ARG A 76 -0.36 -15.03 -8.04
C ARG A 76 0.82 -15.94 -8.37
N GLU A 77 0.66 -16.85 -9.33
CA GLU A 77 1.74 -17.73 -9.80
C GLU A 77 2.98 -16.91 -10.17
N ARG A 78 2.84 -15.89 -11.04
CA ARG A 78 3.95 -15.04 -11.44
C ARG A 78 4.39 -14.08 -10.34
N TYR A 79 3.42 -13.54 -9.59
CA TYR A 79 3.69 -12.51 -8.59
C TYR A 79 4.60 -13.02 -7.47
N HIS A 80 4.38 -14.24 -7.00
CA HIS A 80 5.19 -14.82 -5.91
C HIS A 80 6.64 -15.07 -6.31
N ASP A 81 6.90 -15.42 -7.56
CA ASP A 81 8.22 -15.78 -8.03
C ASP A 81 9.02 -14.58 -8.56
N VAL A 82 8.37 -13.70 -9.32
CA VAL A 82 9.04 -12.63 -10.06
C VAL A 82 8.44 -11.26 -9.76
N GLY A 83 7.12 -11.10 -9.87
CA GLY A 83 6.46 -9.79 -9.82
C GLY A 83 6.68 -9.03 -8.50
N LEU A 84 6.87 -9.76 -7.40
CA LEU A 84 7.12 -9.16 -6.10
C LEU A 84 8.42 -8.35 -6.05
N ILE A 85 9.46 -8.79 -6.79
CA ILE A 85 10.79 -8.16 -6.86
C ILE A 85 10.95 -7.26 -8.10
N GLU A 86 10.02 -7.30 -9.07
CA GLU A 86 9.91 -6.28 -10.12
C GLU A 86 9.35 -4.98 -9.54
N ASN A 87 10.10 -4.40 -8.63
CA ASN A 87 9.73 -3.31 -7.72
C ASN A 87 10.98 -2.45 -7.49
N SER A 88 10.80 -1.22 -7.05
CA SER A 88 11.91 -0.34 -6.69
C SER A 88 11.53 0.57 -5.52
N VAL A 89 12.51 0.90 -4.68
CA VAL A 89 12.30 1.88 -3.61
C VAL A 89 12.29 3.28 -4.22
N TYR A 90 11.35 4.14 -3.79
CA TYR A 90 11.36 5.53 -4.21
C TYR A 90 12.63 6.25 -3.71
N PRO A 91 13.22 7.16 -4.52
CA PRO A 91 14.42 7.89 -4.13
C PRO A 91 14.25 8.65 -2.82
N GLY A 92 15.22 8.53 -1.91
CA GLY A 92 15.24 9.23 -0.62
C GLY A 92 14.46 8.52 0.51
N ILE A 93 13.74 7.44 0.24
CA ILE A 93 13.01 6.69 1.27
C ILE A 93 13.92 6.09 2.34
N PRO A 94 15.04 5.41 2.02
CA PRO A 94 15.92 4.87 3.06
C PRO A 94 16.48 5.97 3.97
N GLU A 95 16.89 7.09 3.40
CA GLU A 95 17.43 8.24 4.13
C GLU A 95 16.35 8.90 5.01
N LEU A 96 15.11 9.01 4.51
CA LEU A 96 13.97 9.51 5.28
C LEU A 96 13.69 8.62 6.49
N LEU A 97 13.56 7.30 6.29
CA LEU A 97 13.26 6.35 7.36
C LEU A 97 14.36 6.35 8.44
N ALA A 98 15.62 6.35 8.02
CA ALA A 98 16.76 6.46 8.93
C ALA A 98 16.75 7.77 9.72
N GLY A 99 16.44 8.89 9.07
CA GLY A 99 16.32 10.20 9.70
C GLY A 99 15.20 10.25 10.74
N LEU A 100 14.03 9.74 10.42
CA LEU A 100 12.87 9.67 11.32
C LEU A 100 13.17 8.79 12.56
N GLN A 101 13.77 7.61 12.35
CA GLN A 101 14.16 6.73 13.43
C GLN A 101 15.23 7.38 14.33
N SER A 102 16.21 8.08 13.73
CA SER A 102 17.25 8.83 14.48
C SER A 102 16.67 9.99 15.28
N ALA A 103 15.55 10.55 14.85
CA ALA A 103 14.79 11.57 15.58
C ALA A 103 13.94 10.99 16.72
N GLY A 104 13.95 9.67 16.92
CA GLY A 104 13.23 8.99 17.99
C GLY A 104 11.78 8.63 17.67
N LEU A 105 11.38 8.74 16.40
CA LEU A 105 10.02 8.39 15.96
C LEU A 105 9.87 6.88 15.79
N ARG A 106 8.74 6.35 16.21
CA ARG A 106 8.35 4.96 15.97
C ARG A 106 7.74 4.87 14.56
N LEU A 107 8.16 3.87 13.80
CA LEU A 107 7.69 3.66 12.43
C LEU A 107 7.03 2.30 12.32
N VAL A 108 5.87 2.26 11.69
CA VAL A 108 5.13 1.02 11.39
C VAL A 108 4.60 1.09 9.96
N THR A 109 4.33 -0.05 9.35
CA THR A 109 3.55 -0.05 8.11
C THR A 109 2.06 -0.24 8.39
N ALA A 110 1.23 0.21 7.46
CA ALA A 110 -0.20 -0.05 7.44
C ALA A 110 -0.64 -0.21 5.98
N THR A 111 -0.34 -1.36 5.38
CA THR A 111 -0.56 -1.61 3.95
C THR A 111 -1.67 -2.62 3.68
N SER A 112 -2.45 -2.37 2.63
CA SER A 112 -3.44 -3.34 2.13
C SER A 112 -2.80 -4.52 1.40
N LYS A 113 -1.48 -4.51 1.23
CA LYS A 113 -0.74 -5.66 0.70
C LYS A 113 -0.74 -6.82 1.70
N PRO A 114 -0.90 -8.09 1.25
CA PRO A 114 -0.82 -9.25 2.13
C PRO A 114 0.52 -9.33 2.89
N GLU A 115 0.44 -9.71 4.17
CA GLU A 115 1.57 -9.73 5.12
C GLU A 115 2.82 -10.46 4.57
N TYR A 116 2.62 -11.63 3.96
CA TYR A 116 3.72 -12.37 3.34
C TYR A 116 4.47 -11.56 2.27
N SER A 117 3.71 -10.86 1.39
CA SER A 117 4.30 -10.08 0.31
C SER A 117 4.94 -8.79 0.83
N ALA A 118 4.29 -8.09 1.76
CA ALA A 118 4.81 -6.88 2.38
C ALA A 118 6.14 -7.15 3.09
N THR A 119 6.19 -8.20 3.90
CA THR A 119 7.41 -8.60 4.62
C THR A 119 8.56 -8.92 3.67
N ARG A 120 8.30 -9.70 2.61
CA ARG A 120 9.35 -10.05 1.63
C ARG A 120 9.87 -8.84 0.85
N ILE A 121 9.01 -7.90 0.50
CA ILE A 121 9.43 -6.66 -0.19
C ILE A 121 10.31 -5.82 0.74
N LEU A 122 9.87 -5.59 1.97
CA LEU A 122 10.63 -4.80 2.93
C LEU A 122 12.00 -5.43 3.22
N GLN A 123 12.06 -6.76 3.39
CA GLN A 123 13.31 -7.49 3.57
C GLN A 123 14.22 -7.43 2.34
N HIS A 124 13.66 -7.56 1.13
CA HIS A 124 14.41 -7.50 -0.12
C HIS A 124 15.15 -6.17 -0.30
N PHE A 125 14.51 -5.07 0.14
CA PHE A 125 15.07 -3.73 0.07
C PHE A 125 15.74 -3.27 1.36
N GLU A 126 15.90 -4.16 2.35
CA GLU A 126 16.51 -3.86 3.66
C GLU A 126 15.80 -2.71 4.39
N LEU A 127 14.47 -2.54 4.15
CA LEU A 127 13.65 -1.52 4.80
C LEU A 127 13.00 -2.01 6.10
N ASP A 128 12.87 -3.32 6.29
CA ASP A 128 12.25 -3.95 7.47
C ASP A 128 12.90 -3.52 8.79
N GLN A 129 14.20 -3.24 8.77
CA GLN A 129 14.97 -2.78 9.94
C GLN A 129 14.49 -1.43 10.52
N TYR A 130 13.78 -0.62 9.74
CA TYR A 130 13.27 0.67 10.20
C TYR A 130 11.91 0.57 10.91
N PHE A 131 11.18 -0.51 10.73
CA PHE A 131 9.82 -0.66 11.23
C PHE A 131 9.76 -1.52 12.49
N GLU A 132 9.12 -0.97 13.53
CA GLU A 132 8.83 -1.70 14.76
C GLU A 132 7.84 -2.85 14.51
N PHE A 133 6.89 -2.64 13.60
CA PHE A 133 5.88 -3.61 13.22
C PHE A 133 5.50 -3.47 11.74
N ILE A 134 5.33 -4.59 11.06
CA ILE A 134 4.85 -4.64 9.67
C ILE A 134 3.34 -4.90 9.70
N GLY A 135 2.54 -3.83 9.76
CA GLY A 135 1.08 -3.89 9.65
C GLY A 135 0.67 -4.10 8.19
N ALA A 136 -0.07 -5.17 7.93
CA ALA A 136 -0.42 -5.61 6.58
C ALA A 136 -1.76 -6.36 6.55
N ALA A 137 -2.34 -6.54 5.36
CA ALA A 137 -3.57 -7.29 5.19
C ALA A 137 -3.39 -8.79 5.47
N ALA A 138 -4.44 -9.43 5.97
CA ALA A 138 -4.48 -10.88 6.16
C ALA A 138 -4.95 -11.58 4.89
N LEU A 139 -4.37 -12.76 4.60
CA LEU A 139 -4.76 -13.56 3.43
C LEU A 139 -6.15 -14.19 3.55
N ASP A 140 -6.66 -14.37 4.76
CA ASP A 140 -7.96 -14.96 5.05
C ASP A 140 -9.12 -13.94 4.94
N GLY A 141 -8.83 -12.68 4.58
CA GLY A 141 -9.81 -11.60 4.46
C GLY A 141 -10.24 -10.96 5.78
N SER A 142 -9.71 -11.40 6.93
CA SER A 142 -10.06 -10.82 8.24
C SER A 142 -9.57 -9.37 8.41
N ARG A 143 -8.61 -8.94 7.60
CA ARG A 143 -8.05 -7.58 7.54
C ARG A 143 -7.91 -7.16 6.09
N ASP A 144 -9.02 -6.96 5.40
CA ASP A 144 -9.07 -6.63 3.96
C ASP A 144 -9.20 -5.14 3.67
N SER A 145 -9.43 -4.31 4.68
CA SER A 145 -9.51 -2.84 4.55
C SER A 145 -8.34 -2.14 5.24
N LYS A 146 -8.01 -0.93 4.76
CA LYS A 146 -6.97 -0.09 5.37
C LYS A 146 -7.27 0.18 6.85
N SER A 147 -8.52 0.44 7.20
CA SER A 147 -8.94 0.69 8.59
C SER A 147 -8.68 -0.53 9.49
N LEU A 148 -9.02 -1.74 9.05
CA LEU A 148 -8.76 -2.96 9.83
C LEU A 148 -7.26 -3.26 9.99
N VAL A 149 -6.45 -2.94 8.98
CA VAL A 149 -4.99 -3.04 9.08
C VAL A 149 -4.46 -2.05 10.11
N ILE A 150 -4.92 -0.80 10.08
CA ILE A 150 -4.53 0.23 11.04
C ILE A 150 -4.94 -0.21 12.46
N GLN A 151 -6.17 -0.66 12.66
CA GLN A 151 -6.63 -1.15 13.96
C GLN A 151 -5.72 -2.24 14.51
N HIS A 152 -5.44 -3.26 13.69
CA HIS A 152 -4.55 -4.35 14.08
C HIS A 152 -3.13 -3.88 14.42
N THR A 153 -2.61 -2.91 13.66
CA THR A 153 -1.28 -2.32 13.90
C THR A 153 -1.25 -1.60 15.24
N LEU A 154 -2.26 -0.78 15.52
CA LEU A 154 -2.38 -0.04 16.79
C LEU A 154 -2.51 -0.99 17.99
N ASP A 155 -3.34 -2.03 17.88
CA ASP A 155 -3.53 -3.03 18.94
C ASP A 155 -2.23 -3.79 19.22
N THR A 156 -1.52 -4.22 18.19
CA THR A 156 -0.28 -4.99 18.32
C THR A 156 0.85 -4.15 18.91
N THR A 157 0.98 -2.90 18.49
CA THR A 157 2.01 -1.97 19.00
C THR A 157 1.61 -1.27 20.31
N GLN A 158 0.43 -1.59 20.84
CA GLN A 158 -0.14 -1.00 22.06
C GLN A 158 -0.16 0.54 22.01
N THR A 159 -0.54 1.08 20.85
CA THR A 159 -0.65 2.52 20.62
C THR A 159 -2.09 2.94 20.46
N SER A 160 -2.39 4.18 20.84
CA SER A 160 -3.73 4.76 20.71
C SER A 160 -3.67 6.21 20.27
N PRO A 161 -4.50 6.64 19.31
CA PRO A 161 -4.58 8.05 18.89
C PRO A 161 -4.99 9.02 20.00
N THR A 162 -5.55 8.52 21.10
CA THR A 162 -5.90 9.35 22.27
C THR A 162 -4.70 9.67 23.16
N SER A 163 -3.64 8.86 23.11
CA SER A 163 -2.44 9.00 23.94
C SER A 163 -1.16 9.26 23.15
N HIS A 164 -1.18 9.09 21.84
CA HIS A 164 -0.03 9.27 20.95
C HIS A 164 -0.41 10.16 19.77
N ASN A 165 0.51 11.03 19.38
CA ASN A 165 0.35 11.82 18.16
C ASN A 165 0.84 11.00 16.98
N MET A 166 -0.04 10.74 16.03
CA MET A 166 0.21 9.86 14.91
C MET A 166 -0.08 10.53 13.59
N ILE A 167 0.56 10.07 12.53
CA ILE A 167 0.25 10.46 11.17
C ILE A 167 0.34 9.25 10.24
N MET A 168 -0.56 9.18 9.27
CA MET A 168 -0.48 8.23 8.15
C MET A 168 0.24 8.90 6.98
N VAL A 169 1.06 8.14 6.28
CA VAL A 169 1.67 8.55 5.00
C VAL A 169 1.24 7.55 3.95
N GLY A 170 0.59 8.03 2.91
CA GLY A 170 0.05 7.19 1.84
C GLY A 170 -0.20 7.97 0.56
N ASP A 171 -0.47 7.28 -0.54
CA ASP A 171 -0.63 7.87 -1.87
C ASP A 171 -2.05 7.78 -2.42
N ARG A 172 -3.00 7.13 -1.71
CA ARG A 172 -4.38 6.94 -2.18
C ARG A 172 -5.43 7.38 -1.16
N HIS A 173 -6.63 7.66 -1.67
CA HIS A 173 -7.80 7.96 -0.82
C HIS A 173 -8.09 6.90 0.24
N HIS A 174 -7.74 5.62 0.00
CA HIS A 174 -7.90 4.55 0.97
C HIS A 174 -7.09 4.79 2.25
N ASP A 175 -5.89 5.36 2.13
CA ASP A 175 -5.04 5.71 3.27
C ASP A 175 -5.69 6.81 4.12
N VAL A 176 -6.22 7.85 3.43
CA VAL A 176 -6.90 8.96 4.08
C VAL A 176 -8.17 8.50 4.80
N HIS A 177 -9.00 7.70 4.12
CA HIS A 177 -10.25 7.22 4.71
C HIS A 177 -10.00 6.26 5.87
N GLY A 178 -9.08 5.28 5.69
CA GLY A 178 -8.76 4.32 6.74
C GLY A 178 -8.16 4.97 7.98
N ALA A 179 -7.24 5.93 7.82
CA ALA A 179 -6.65 6.66 8.93
C ALA A 179 -7.68 7.54 9.68
N ARG A 180 -8.58 8.19 8.92
CA ARG A 180 -9.63 9.05 9.49
C ARG A 180 -10.60 8.30 10.41
N GLU A 181 -10.92 7.04 10.11
CA GLU A 181 -11.77 6.21 10.98
C GLU A 181 -11.19 6.04 12.39
N HIS A 182 -9.86 6.20 12.52
CA HIS A 182 -9.13 6.16 13.79
C HIS A 182 -8.77 7.55 14.32
N GLY A 183 -9.22 8.64 13.67
CA GLY A 183 -8.87 10.01 14.05
C GLY A 183 -7.40 10.36 13.79
N ILE A 184 -6.76 9.69 12.82
CA ILE A 184 -5.37 9.91 12.41
C ILE A 184 -5.39 10.76 11.14
N ASP A 185 -4.60 11.83 11.14
CA ASP A 185 -4.37 12.66 9.97
C ASP A 185 -3.46 11.96 8.95
N THR A 186 -3.57 12.36 7.66
CA THR A 186 -2.77 11.78 6.59
C THR A 186 -1.98 12.83 5.84
N ILE A 187 -0.70 12.54 5.56
CA ILE A 187 0.09 13.22 4.53
C ILE A 187 0.01 12.37 3.26
N GLY A 188 -0.49 13.00 2.19
CA GLY A 188 -0.53 12.38 0.86
C GLY A 188 0.77 12.59 0.11
N VAL A 189 1.34 11.55 -0.47
CA VAL A 189 2.53 11.64 -1.32
C VAL A 189 2.13 11.68 -2.79
N LEU A 190 2.80 12.53 -3.59
CA LEU A 190 2.43 12.79 -4.99
C LEU A 190 3.27 11.99 -6.01
N TRP A 191 4.25 11.24 -5.56
CA TRP A 191 5.05 10.37 -6.43
C TRP A 191 4.44 8.98 -6.66
N GLY A 192 3.35 8.65 -5.92
CA GLY A 192 2.65 7.37 -5.99
C GLY A 192 1.64 7.25 -7.13
N TYR A 193 0.62 6.45 -6.93
CA TYR A 193 -0.39 6.12 -7.96
C TYR A 193 -1.59 7.07 -7.94
N GLY A 194 -1.92 7.67 -6.78
CA GLY A 194 -2.94 8.70 -6.65
C GLY A 194 -2.47 10.06 -7.14
N ASP A 195 -3.41 10.96 -7.36
CA ASP A 195 -3.12 12.34 -7.72
C ASP A 195 -3.58 13.33 -6.64
N ALA A 196 -3.18 14.60 -6.80
CA ALA A 196 -3.50 15.64 -5.84
C ALA A 196 -5.02 15.85 -5.68
N ALA A 197 -5.81 15.67 -6.75
CA ALA A 197 -7.26 15.85 -6.69
C ALA A 197 -7.89 14.72 -5.88
N GLU A 198 -7.54 13.46 -6.13
CA GLU A 198 -7.98 12.30 -5.34
C GLU A 198 -7.71 12.50 -3.84
N LEU A 199 -6.49 12.89 -3.50
CA LEU A 199 -6.07 13.06 -2.11
C LEU A 199 -6.77 14.24 -1.43
N GLN A 200 -6.95 15.36 -2.15
CA GLN A 200 -7.67 16.55 -1.65
C GLN A 200 -9.15 16.27 -1.43
N ASP A 201 -9.81 15.59 -2.39
CA ASP A 201 -11.20 15.19 -2.29
C ASP A 201 -11.42 14.19 -1.13
N ALA A 202 -10.44 13.31 -0.89
CA ALA A 202 -10.44 12.46 0.28
C ALA A 202 -10.23 13.22 1.60
N GLY A 203 -9.73 14.48 1.55
CA GLY A 203 -9.53 15.36 2.69
C GLY A 203 -8.21 15.08 3.42
N VAL A 204 -7.15 14.89 2.67
CA VAL A 204 -5.78 14.80 3.19
C VAL A 204 -5.38 16.06 3.95
N SER A 205 -4.58 15.93 5.01
CA SER A 205 -4.15 17.06 5.86
C SER A 205 -2.98 17.85 5.29
N GLY A 206 -2.19 17.22 4.39
CA GLY A 206 -1.06 17.85 3.69
C GLY A 206 -0.60 17.00 2.52
N LEU A 207 0.11 17.61 1.58
CA LEU A 207 0.71 16.94 0.42
C LEU A 207 2.24 17.11 0.46
N ALA A 208 2.96 16.06 0.05
CA ALA A 208 4.41 16.01 -0.07
C ALA A 208 4.85 15.60 -1.49
#